data_636492d43e994faecde8ed00b55fab74
#
_entry.id   636492d43e994faecde8ed00b55fab74
#
_cell.length_a   1.000
_cell.length_b   1.000
_cell.length_c   1.000
_cell.angle_alpha   90.00
_cell.angle_beta   90.00
_cell.angle_gamma   90.00
#
_symmetry.space_group_name_H-M   'P 1'
#
loop_
_entity.id
_entity.type
_entity.pdbx_description
1 polymer ?
#
loop_
_entity_poly.entity_id
_entity_poly.type
_entity_poly.pdbx_seq_one_letter_code
_entity_poly.pdbx_strand_id
1 'polypeptide(L)'
;AIFSDKEQSTFSYLTAFGFSDEMITNFFRPFFSGIFLETELKTSSRMFEFIYKMFGEGYAAIPKAGIEAIPKQLVNNLKQTSFKFNTKVVTIKEREIVLEDGEVLESHFTIVATEASNLIPNLKNQSTKWKSCNTLYFETESRIISKKLIGLMSKSGTLINNIFYHTSLDTVIKSTKELLSVTIIDNQNLPNDLLIKEVERELKEYFGVDDSCKFIKQYNIPMALPQFNNLKYEMFPSETSLTSSIFLAGDTQLNGSLNAAMISGERAALGVIEKLFGNNN
;
A
#
# COMPACT_ATOMS: atom_id res chain seq x y z
N ALA A 1 -0.36 -9.64 21.90
CA ALA A 1 1.01 -9.99 22.07
C ALA A 1 1.93 -9.36 21.02
N ILE A 2 1.79 -9.60 19.70
CA ILE A 2 2.74 -9.08 18.69
C ILE A 2 2.98 -7.56 18.81
N PHE A 3 1.92 -6.75 18.96
CA PHE A 3 2.03 -5.29 19.04
C PHE A 3 2.42 -4.75 20.43
N SER A 4 2.52 -5.60 21.45
CA SER A 4 2.99 -5.26 22.80
C SER A 4 4.45 -5.58 23.05
N ASP A 5 5.08 -6.40 22.19
CA ASP A 5 6.47 -6.81 22.35
C ASP A 5 7.44 -5.65 22.07
N LYS A 6 8.68 -5.77 22.52
CA LYS A 6 9.70 -4.74 22.29
C LYS A 6 9.90 -4.51 20.80
N GLU A 7 9.74 -3.27 20.38
CA GLU A 7 9.92 -2.90 18.98
C GLU A 7 11.41 -2.90 18.61
N GLN A 8 11.72 -3.53 17.49
CA GLN A 8 13.04 -3.57 16.87
C GLN A 8 12.89 -3.67 15.35
N SER A 9 13.98 -3.54 14.61
CA SER A 9 13.93 -3.76 13.15
C SER A 9 13.68 -5.23 12.83
N THR A 10 13.04 -5.51 11.71
CA THR A 10 12.88 -6.87 11.18
C THR A 10 14.24 -7.57 11.03
N PHE A 11 15.25 -6.86 10.54
CA PHE A 11 16.60 -7.41 10.42
C PHE A 11 17.16 -7.88 11.77
N SER A 12 17.11 -7.02 12.79
CA SER A 12 17.60 -7.37 14.14
C SER A 12 16.82 -8.54 14.74
N TYR A 13 15.52 -8.58 14.52
CA TYR A 13 14.65 -9.67 14.97
C TYR A 13 15.04 -11.02 14.33
N LEU A 14 15.19 -11.06 13.01
CA LEU A 14 15.56 -12.28 12.27
C LEU A 14 16.94 -12.80 12.69
N THR A 15 17.91 -11.88 12.86
CA THR A 15 19.25 -12.23 13.32
C THR A 15 19.22 -12.79 14.74
N ALA A 16 18.51 -12.13 15.66
CA ALA A 16 18.37 -12.58 17.05
C ALA A 16 17.59 -13.91 17.16
N PHE A 17 16.66 -14.17 16.23
CA PHE A 17 15.93 -15.44 16.16
C PHE A 17 16.81 -16.61 15.72
N GLY A 18 17.94 -16.33 15.06
CA GLY A 18 18.93 -17.33 14.65
C GLY A 18 18.85 -17.77 13.19
N PHE A 19 18.17 -16.99 12.33
CA PHE A 19 18.24 -17.24 10.89
C PHE A 19 19.65 -16.93 10.34
N SER A 20 20.12 -17.77 9.42
CA SER A 20 21.41 -17.55 8.75
C SER A 20 21.39 -16.30 7.86
N ASP A 21 22.54 -15.67 7.68
CA ASP A 21 22.69 -14.54 6.75
C ASP A 21 22.25 -14.90 5.34
N GLU A 22 22.50 -16.13 4.91
CA GLU A 22 22.07 -16.64 3.62
C GLU A 22 20.53 -16.64 3.49
N MET A 23 19.83 -17.14 4.51
CA MET A 23 18.35 -17.16 4.53
C MET A 23 17.78 -15.74 4.57
N ILE A 24 18.39 -14.87 5.35
CA ILE A 24 18.00 -13.46 5.41
C ILE A 24 18.20 -12.79 4.05
N THR A 25 19.33 -13.00 3.40
CA THR A 25 19.69 -12.34 2.14
C THR A 25 18.90 -12.90 0.95
N ASN A 26 18.73 -14.21 0.87
CA ASN A 26 18.15 -14.84 -0.31
C ASN A 26 16.63 -14.97 -0.28
N PHE A 27 16.02 -14.91 0.93
CA PHE A 27 14.58 -15.05 1.07
C PHE A 27 13.93 -13.88 1.79
N PHE A 28 14.26 -13.64 3.06
CA PHE A 28 13.53 -12.64 3.83
C PHE A 28 13.71 -11.23 3.27
N ARG A 29 14.91 -10.85 2.88
CA ARG A 29 15.19 -9.52 2.32
C ARG A 29 14.40 -9.28 1.03
N PRO A 30 14.54 -10.05 -0.05
CA PRO A 30 13.81 -9.76 -1.28
C PRO A 30 12.29 -9.88 -1.12
N PHE A 31 11.81 -10.80 -0.29
CA PHE A 31 10.38 -10.99 -0.08
C PHE A 31 9.77 -9.82 0.71
N PHE A 32 10.34 -9.49 1.86
CA PHE A 32 9.79 -8.42 2.70
C PHE A 32 10.14 -7.02 2.19
N SER A 33 11.21 -6.85 1.42
CA SER A 33 11.46 -5.58 0.74
C SER A 33 10.32 -5.20 -0.20
N GLY A 34 9.76 -6.16 -0.93
CA GLY A 34 8.60 -5.91 -1.78
C GLY A 34 7.32 -5.53 -1.02
N ILE A 35 7.18 -5.98 0.23
CA ILE A 35 6.04 -5.65 1.09
C ILE A 35 6.26 -4.32 1.82
N PHE A 36 7.46 -4.11 2.35
CA PHE A 36 7.80 -2.94 3.16
C PHE A 36 8.26 -1.73 2.34
N LEU A 37 8.50 -1.92 1.05
CA LEU A 37 9.05 -0.94 0.11
C LEU A 37 10.35 -0.30 0.66
N GLU A 38 11.25 -1.16 1.18
CA GLU A 38 12.59 -0.77 1.61
C GLU A 38 13.51 -2.01 1.69
N THR A 39 14.79 -1.84 1.44
CA THR A 39 15.74 -2.94 1.25
C THR A 39 16.52 -3.34 2.49
N GLU A 40 16.46 -2.53 3.55
CA GLU A 40 17.29 -2.69 4.73
C GLU A 40 16.63 -3.52 5.86
N LEU A 41 15.35 -3.90 5.68
CA LEU A 41 14.53 -4.54 6.72
C LEU A 41 14.47 -3.74 8.03
N LYS A 42 14.42 -2.39 7.92
CA LYS A 42 14.28 -1.46 9.05
C LYS A 42 12.87 -1.40 9.60
N THR A 43 11.89 -1.81 8.81
CA THR A 43 10.48 -1.88 9.24
C THR A 43 10.36 -2.72 10.51
N SER A 44 9.44 -2.31 11.38
CA SER A 44 9.24 -2.93 12.69
C SER A 44 9.03 -4.44 12.62
N SER A 45 9.66 -5.19 13.52
CA SER A 45 9.47 -6.62 13.68
C SER A 45 8.01 -6.99 13.97
N ARG A 46 7.24 -6.10 14.61
CA ARG A 46 5.81 -6.30 14.85
C ARG A 46 5.03 -6.44 13.54
N MET A 47 5.38 -5.62 12.51
CA MET A 47 4.75 -5.74 11.19
C MET A 47 5.20 -7.02 10.48
N PHE A 48 6.47 -7.39 10.60
CA PHE A 48 6.98 -8.67 10.08
C PHE A 48 6.21 -9.85 10.68
N GLU A 49 6.12 -9.94 12.00
CA GLU A 49 5.44 -11.03 12.71
C GLU A 49 3.95 -11.09 12.35
N PHE A 50 3.29 -9.92 12.25
CA PHE A 50 1.89 -9.85 11.84
C PHE A 50 1.70 -10.41 10.44
N ILE A 51 2.48 -9.96 9.46
CA ILE A 51 2.37 -10.41 8.06
C ILE A 51 2.73 -11.89 7.95
N TYR A 52 3.82 -12.31 8.61
CA TYR A 52 4.26 -13.70 8.60
C TYR A 52 3.19 -14.64 9.18
N LYS A 53 2.56 -14.22 10.28
CA LYS A 53 1.42 -14.93 10.86
C LYS A 53 0.24 -15.04 9.88
N MET A 54 -0.13 -13.94 9.19
CA MET A 54 -1.22 -13.96 8.22
C MET A 54 -0.93 -14.92 7.05
N PHE A 55 0.30 -15.00 6.56
CA PHE A 55 0.69 -15.99 5.55
C PHE A 55 0.64 -17.43 6.05
N GLY A 56 0.87 -17.65 7.35
CA GLY A 56 0.75 -18.97 7.98
C GLY A 56 -0.71 -19.41 8.20
N GLU A 57 -1.63 -18.46 8.35
CA GLU A 57 -3.04 -18.73 8.67
C GLU A 57 -3.97 -18.73 7.44
N GLY A 58 -3.50 -18.26 6.28
CA GLY A 58 -4.34 -18.12 5.10
C GLY A 58 -3.60 -18.03 3.79
N TYR A 59 -4.37 -17.77 2.72
CA TYR A 59 -3.85 -17.59 1.38
C TYR A 59 -3.81 -16.11 1.02
N ALA A 60 -2.76 -15.71 0.26
CA ALA A 60 -2.79 -14.44 -0.43
C ALA A 60 -3.82 -14.50 -1.56
N ALA A 61 -4.79 -13.60 -1.54
CA ALA A 61 -5.90 -13.59 -2.49
C ALA A 61 -6.18 -12.17 -3.00
N ILE A 62 -6.68 -12.08 -4.23
CA ILE A 62 -7.26 -10.87 -4.79
C ILE A 62 -8.65 -11.18 -5.34
N PRO A 63 -9.57 -10.20 -5.36
CA PRO A 63 -10.86 -10.39 -6.02
C PRO A 63 -10.68 -10.72 -7.51
N LYS A 64 -11.54 -11.59 -8.07
CA LYS A 64 -11.50 -11.96 -9.50
C LYS A 64 -11.58 -10.75 -10.44
N ALA A 65 -12.33 -9.72 -10.05
CA ALA A 65 -12.47 -8.46 -10.80
C ALA A 65 -11.38 -7.41 -10.47
N GLY A 66 -10.31 -7.81 -9.77
CA GLY A 66 -9.24 -6.92 -9.33
C GLY A 66 -9.52 -6.25 -7.98
N ILE A 67 -8.51 -5.58 -7.43
CA ILE A 67 -8.60 -4.98 -6.09
C ILE A 67 -9.68 -3.89 -5.98
N GLU A 68 -9.98 -3.22 -7.08
CA GLU A 68 -11.04 -2.20 -7.18
C GLU A 68 -12.45 -2.75 -6.85
N ALA A 69 -12.65 -4.06 -6.95
CA ALA A 69 -13.93 -4.68 -6.59
C ALA A 69 -14.31 -4.45 -5.12
N ILE A 70 -13.34 -4.29 -4.23
CA ILE A 70 -13.57 -4.03 -2.80
C ILE A 70 -14.28 -2.67 -2.60
N PRO A 71 -13.68 -1.52 -2.98
CA PRO A 71 -14.35 -0.24 -2.84
C PRO A 71 -15.64 -0.14 -3.66
N LYS A 72 -15.73 -0.76 -4.84
CA LYS A 72 -16.98 -0.81 -5.61
C LYS A 72 -18.11 -1.51 -4.87
N GLN A 73 -17.82 -2.62 -4.19
CA GLN A 73 -18.81 -3.32 -3.38
C GLN A 73 -19.30 -2.44 -2.22
N LEU A 74 -18.41 -1.71 -1.55
CA LEU A 74 -18.80 -0.77 -0.48
C LEU A 74 -19.70 0.33 -1.02
N VAL A 75 -19.31 0.99 -2.11
CA VAL A 75 -20.12 2.03 -2.77
C VAL A 75 -21.51 1.52 -3.15
N ASN A 76 -21.62 0.32 -3.71
CA ASN A 76 -22.90 -0.25 -4.11
C ASN A 76 -23.88 -0.46 -2.95
N ASN A 77 -23.40 -0.56 -1.72
CA ASN A 77 -24.22 -0.70 -0.52
C ASN A 77 -24.66 0.65 0.08
N LEU A 78 -24.07 1.77 -0.34
CA LEU A 78 -24.33 3.10 0.19
C LEU A 78 -25.45 3.80 -0.59
N LYS A 79 -26.72 3.41 -0.36
CA LYS A 79 -27.88 3.87 -1.12
C LYS A 79 -28.30 5.32 -0.87
N GLN A 80 -27.90 5.91 0.26
CA GLN A 80 -28.25 7.29 0.65
C GLN A 80 -27.04 8.24 0.58
N THR A 81 -25.94 7.81 -0.06
CA THR A 81 -24.71 8.59 -0.18
C THR A 81 -24.59 9.17 -1.58
N SER A 82 -24.34 10.48 -1.67
CA SER A 82 -23.98 11.14 -2.92
C SER A 82 -22.49 11.11 -3.13
N PHE A 83 -22.05 10.70 -4.33
CA PHE A 83 -20.66 10.67 -4.73
C PHE A 83 -20.38 11.78 -5.75
N LYS A 84 -19.44 12.69 -5.44
CA LYS A 84 -18.89 13.68 -6.37
C LYS A 84 -17.52 13.19 -6.85
N PHE A 85 -17.47 12.50 -7.99
CA PHE A 85 -16.22 12.08 -8.61
C PHE A 85 -15.60 13.22 -9.44
N ASN A 86 -14.32 13.11 -9.76
CA ASN A 86 -13.55 14.12 -10.48
C ASN A 86 -13.64 15.52 -9.85
N THR A 87 -13.80 15.57 -8.53
CA THR A 87 -13.97 16.79 -7.76
C THR A 87 -12.81 16.91 -6.78
N LYS A 88 -11.92 17.86 -7.02
CA LYS A 88 -10.72 18.06 -6.20
C LYS A 88 -11.01 19.03 -5.07
N VAL A 89 -10.74 18.58 -3.86
CA VAL A 89 -10.73 19.42 -2.65
C VAL A 89 -9.38 20.11 -2.53
N VAL A 90 -9.36 21.41 -2.28
CA VAL A 90 -8.12 22.19 -2.11
C VAL A 90 -7.90 22.67 -0.68
N THR A 91 -8.97 22.86 0.11
CA THR A 91 -8.86 23.28 1.51
C THR A 91 -10.03 22.76 2.33
N ILE A 92 -9.74 22.33 3.54
CA ILE A 92 -10.74 21.93 4.55
C ILE A 92 -10.57 22.82 5.77
N LYS A 93 -11.65 23.44 6.20
CA LYS A 93 -11.78 24.21 7.44
C LYS A 93 -12.91 23.64 8.29
N GLU A 94 -13.09 24.19 9.49
CA GLU A 94 -14.25 23.87 10.30
C GLU A 94 -15.55 24.09 9.50
N ARG A 95 -16.28 23.02 9.25
CA ARG A 95 -17.57 22.99 8.52
C ARG A 95 -17.55 23.46 7.06
N GLU A 96 -16.39 23.73 6.49
CA GLU A 96 -16.24 24.19 5.11
C GLU A 96 -15.25 23.31 4.34
N ILE A 97 -15.63 22.93 3.12
CA ILE A 97 -14.79 22.20 2.18
C ILE A 97 -14.73 23.02 0.89
N VAL A 98 -13.54 23.49 0.53
CA VAL A 98 -13.32 24.32 -0.67
C VAL A 98 -12.84 23.42 -1.82
N LEU A 99 -13.53 23.49 -2.94
CA LEU A 99 -13.22 22.78 -4.17
C LEU A 99 -12.29 23.60 -5.08
N GLU A 100 -11.64 22.95 -6.05
CA GLU A 100 -10.70 23.59 -6.99
C GLU A 100 -11.38 24.63 -7.89
N ASP A 101 -12.66 24.46 -8.21
CA ASP A 101 -13.46 25.41 -8.99
C ASP A 101 -13.99 26.60 -8.17
N GLY A 102 -13.69 26.65 -6.87
CA GLY A 102 -14.12 27.69 -5.95
C GLY A 102 -15.47 27.42 -5.26
N GLU A 103 -16.18 26.32 -5.59
CA GLU A 103 -17.39 25.91 -4.86
C GLU A 103 -17.01 25.64 -3.39
N VAL A 104 -17.84 26.10 -2.46
CA VAL A 104 -17.72 25.83 -1.03
C VAL A 104 -18.87 24.94 -0.58
N LEU A 105 -18.53 23.76 -0.06
CA LEU A 105 -19.51 22.85 0.53
C LEU A 105 -19.53 23.02 2.04
N GLU A 106 -20.71 23.18 2.61
CA GLU A 106 -20.91 23.19 4.06
C GLU A 106 -21.17 21.76 4.57
N SER A 107 -20.61 21.44 5.73
CA SER A 107 -20.83 20.17 6.41
C SER A 107 -20.86 20.32 7.92
N HIS A 108 -21.65 19.51 8.61
CA HIS A 108 -21.62 19.46 10.08
C HIS A 108 -20.33 18.78 10.58
N PHE A 109 -19.90 17.72 9.90
CA PHE A 109 -18.68 16.97 10.18
C PHE A 109 -18.00 16.57 8.88
N THR A 110 -16.68 16.54 8.90
CA THR A 110 -15.86 16.13 7.76
C THR A 110 -14.91 15.00 8.18
N ILE A 111 -14.96 13.87 7.49
CA ILE A 111 -13.97 12.81 7.64
C ILE A 111 -12.98 12.93 6.49
N VAL A 112 -11.72 13.20 6.80
CA VAL A 112 -10.62 13.30 5.80
C VAL A 112 -9.96 11.94 5.71
N ALA A 113 -10.28 11.21 4.65
CA ALA A 113 -9.77 9.86 4.40
C ALA A 113 -8.67 9.83 3.32
N THR A 114 -7.84 10.86 3.30
CA THR A 114 -6.69 11.03 2.41
C THR A 114 -5.57 11.73 3.17
N GLU A 115 -4.45 12.04 2.49
CA GLU A 115 -3.37 12.83 3.08
C GLU A 115 -3.86 14.24 3.45
N ALA A 116 -3.94 14.51 4.74
CA ALA A 116 -4.58 15.72 5.28
C ALA A 116 -3.65 16.95 5.30
N SER A 117 -2.33 16.74 5.28
CA SER A 117 -1.35 17.81 5.52
C SER A 117 -1.43 18.96 4.51
N ASN A 118 -1.84 18.67 3.29
CA ASN A 118 -2.00 19.67 2.22
C ASN A 118 -3.40 20.28 2.15
N LEU A 119 -4.37 19.72 2.87
CA LEU A 119 -5.78 20.13 2.80
C LEU A 119 -6.19 20.99 3.98
N ILE A 120 -5.59 20.76 5.15
CA ILE A 120 -5.97 21.44 6.40
C ILE A 120 -4.89 22.47 6.74
N PRO A 121 -5.22 23.79 6.71
CA PRO A 121 -4.27 24.85 7.05
C PRO A 121 -3.70 24.67 8.46
N ASN A 122 -2.40 24.93 8.60
CA ASN A 122 -1.69 24.90 9.89
C ASN A 122 -1.71 23.54 10.62
N LEU A 123 -1.93 22.44 9.89
CA LEU A 123 -1.86 21.10 10.46
C LEU A 123 -0.42 20.79 10.87
N LYS A 124 -0.16 20.74 12.17
CA LYS A 124 1.16 20.46 12.73
C LYS A 124 1.34 18.96 12.94
N ASN A 125 2.57 18.45 12.70
CA ASN A 125 2.99 17.08 12.99
C ASN A 125 2.19 15.98 12.28
N GLN A 126 1.54 16.28 11.16
CA GLN A 126 0.73 15.33 10.38
C GLN A 126 1.34 15.05 8.99
N SER A 127 2.55 15.56 8.70
CA SER A 127 3.19 15.22 7.43
C SER A 127 3.70 13.78 7.48
N THR A 128 3.14 12.95 6.65
CA THR A 128 3.54 11.55 6.50
C THR A 128 4.76 11.47 5.59
N LYS A 129 5.80 10.76 6.02
CA LYS A 129 6.86 10.33 5.10
C LYS A 129 6.37 9.12 4.34
N TRP A 130 6.65 9.09 3.05
CA TRP A 130 6.19 8.03 2.17
C TRP A 130 7.35 7.25 1.59
N LYS A 131 7.16 5.95 1.46
CA LYS A 131 7.96 5.06 0.64
C LYS A 131 7.33 5.00 -0.74
N SER A 132 8.16 4.90 -1.77
CA SER A 132 7.72 4.86 -3.16
C SER A 132 8.07 3.53 -3.80
N CYS A 133 7.42 3.21 -4.92
CA CYS A 133 7.82 2.11 -5.78
C CYS A 133 7.47 2.42 -7.23
N ASN A 134 8.11 1.69 -8.14
CA ASN A 134 7.74 1.62 -9.54
C ASN A 134 7.23 0.22 -9.85
N THR A 135 6.17 0.13 -10.64
CA THR A 135 5.69 -1.13 -11.19
C THR A 135 5.67 -1.02 -12.71
N LEU A 136 6.42 -1.89 -13.38
CA LEU A 136 6.44 -2.00 -14.83
C LEU A 136 5.64 -3.23 -15.24
N TYR A 137 4.86 -3.09 -16.30
CA TYR A 137 4.09 -4.17 -16.90
C TYR A 137 4.65 -4.51 -18.28
N PHE A 138 4.78 -5.81 -18.52
CA PHE A 138 5.25 -6.37 -19.78
C PHE A 138 4.27 -7.43 -20.29
N GLU A 139 4.19 -7.54 -21.60
CA GLU A 139 3.54 -8.65 -22.30
C GLU A 139 4.61 -9.67 -22.68
N THR A 140 4.38 -10.97 -22.43
CA THR A 140 5.24 -12.08 -22.85
C THR A 140 4.43 -13.17 -23.54
N GLU A 141 5.05 -13.97 -24.40
CA GLU A 141 4.39 -15.09 -25.08
C GLU A 141 4.10 -16.25 -24.13
N SER A 142 4.98 -16.46 -23.14
CA SER A 142 4.88 -17.57 -22.19
C SER A 142 5.32 -17.15 -20.81
N ARG A 143 4.93 -17.92 -19.80
CA ARG A 143 5.35 -17.75 -18.41
C ARG A 143 6.60 -18.57 -18.11
N ILE A 144 7.63 -17.93 -17.58
CA ILE A 144 8.81 -18.61 -17.02
C ILE A 144 8.52 -19.20 -15.63
N ILE A 145 7.52 -18.66 -14.91
CA ILE A 145 7.02 -19.20 -13.64
C ILE A 145 5.62 -19.75 -13.90
N SER A 146 5.50 -21.06 -14.01
CA SER A 146 4.23 -21.74 -14.34
C SER A 146 3.22 -21.74 -13.20
N LYS A 147 3.70 -21.69 -11.94
CA LYS A 147 2.87 -21.66 -10.75
C LYS A 147 2.46 -20.23 -10.39
N LYS A 148 1.44 -20.10 -9.54
CA LYS A 148 0.98 -18.82 -8.98
C LYS A 148 1.93 -18.32 -7.88
N LEU A 149 3.17 -18.07 -8.24
CA LEU A 149 4.24 -17.70 -7.31
C LEU A 149 4.88 -16.37 -7.73
N ILE A 150 5.36 -15.64 -6.72
CA ILE A 150 6.20 -14.46 -6.92
C ILE A 150 7.63 -14.92 -7.15
N GLY A 151 8.26 -14.45 -8.24
CA GLY A 151 9.69 -14.61 -8.46
C GLY A 151 10.46 -13.52 -7.73
N LEU A 152 11.37 -13.91 -6.85
CA LEU A 152 12.18 -12.98 -6.06
C LEU A 152 13.56 -12.78 -6.68
N MET A 153 14.10 -11.57 -6.55
CA MET A 153 15.47 -11.24 -6.93
C MET A 153 16.33 -11.11 -5.67
N SER A 154 17.24 -12.06 -5.46
CA SER A 154 18.15 -12.04 -4.31
C SER A 154 19.49 -11.37 -4.59
N LYS A 155 19.82 -11.11 -5.86
CA LYS A 155 21.09 -10.51 -6.27
C LYS A 155 21.10 -9.02 -5.88
N SER A 156 22.10 -8.61 -5.12
CA SER A 156 22.28 -7.21 -4.75
C SER A 156 22.68 -6.34 -5.94
N GLY A 157 22.26 -5.08 -5.91
CA GLY A 157 22.57 -4.10 -6.97
C GLY A 157 21.69 -4.20 -8.21
N THR A 158 20.66 -5.06 -8.21
CA THR A 158 19.65 -5.13 -9.26
C THR A 158 18.51 -4.16 -9.01
N LEU A 159 17.81 -3.75 -10.07
CA LEU A 159 16.63 -2.90 -10.01
C LEU A 159 15.39 -3.71 -9.63
N ILE A 160 15.27 -4.92 -10.20
CA ILE A 160 14.12 -5.80 -9.96
C ILE A 160 14.15 -6.31 -8.53
N ASN A 161 13.07 -6.09 -7.79
CA ASN A 161 12.85 -6.73 -6.50
C ASN A 161 12.09 -8.05 -6.66
N ASN A 162 11.02 -8.04 -7.41
CA ASN A 162 10.21 -9.23 -7.68
C ASN A 162 9.43 -9.12 -8.98
N ILE A 163 9.01 -10.28 -9.49
CA ILE A 163 8.15 -10.40 -10.66
C ILE A 163 6.91 -11.24 -10.35
N PHE A 164 5.82 -10.99 -11.08
CA PHE A 164 4.60 -11.78 -10.95
C PHE A 164 3.79 -11.83 -12.25
N TYR A 165 3.30 -13.00 -12.62
CA TYR A 165 2.40 -13.19 -13.77
C TYR A 165 0.94 -13.10 -13.34
N HIS A 166 0.27 -11.98 -13.63
CA HIS A 166 -1.14 -11.76 -13.30
C HIS A 166 -2.08 -12.72 -14.00
N THR A 167 -1.73 -13.12 -15.21
CA THR A 167 -2.47 -14.13 -16.01
C THR A 167 -2.36 -15.55 -15.45
N SER A 168 -1.52 -15.78 -14.44
CA SER A 168 -1.52 -17.05 -13.70
C SER A 168 -2.75 -17.20 -12.80
N LEU A 169 -3.44 -16.10 -12.48
CA LEU A 169 -4.62 -16.09 -11.62
C LEU A 169 -5.90 -16.31 -12.43
N ASP A 170 -6.91 -16.88 -11.78
CA ASP A 170 -8.25 -16.99 -12.36
C ASP A 170 -9.01 -15.67 -12.19
N THR A 171 -8.82 -14.75 -13.16
CA THR A 171 -9.48 -13.45 -13.21
C THR A 171 -10.56 -13.39 -14.28
N VAL A 172 -11.39 -12.34 -14.24
CA VAL A 172 -12.42 -12.09 -15.29
C VAL A 172 -11.81 -11.70 -16.63
N ILE A 173 -10.57 -11.16 -16.63
CA ILE A 173 -9.86 -10.76 -17.84
C ILE A 173 -9.14 -11.98 -18.40
N LYS A 174 -9.43 -12.33 -19.63
CA LYS A 174 -8.73 -13.38 -20.37
C LYS A 174 -7.87 -12.74 -21.45
N SER A 175 -6.67 -13.26 -21.62
CA SER A 175 -5.71 -12.84 -22.65
C SER A 175 -5.08 -14.07 -23.29
N THR A 176 -4.65 -13.95 -24.54
CA THR A 176 -3.82 -14.93 -25.23
C THR A 176 -2.33 -14.76 -24.93
N LYS A 177 -1.98 -13.61 -24.36
CA LYS A 177 -0.61 -13.28 -23.92
C LYS A 177 -0.55 -13.24 -22.40
N GLU A 178 0.66 -13.36 -21.89
CA GLU A 178 0.91 -13.30 -20.46
C GLU A 178 1.23 -11.88 -20.00
N LEU A 179 0.66 -11.49 -18.87
CA LEU A 179 0.89 -10.19 -18.23
C LEU A 179 1.86 -10.36 -17.07
N LEU A 180 3.07 -9.85 -17.25
CA LEU A 180 4.13 -9.82 -16.26
C LEU A 180 4.19 -8.45 -15.59
N SER A 181 4.16 -8.41 -14.27
CA SER A 181 4.52 -7.21 -13.49
C SER A 181 5.90 -7.36 -12.88
N VAL A 182 6.63 -6.25 -12.83
CA VAL A 182 7.95 -6.12 -12.24
C VAL A 182 7.90 -5.00 -11.21
N THR A 183 8.28 -5.30 -9.98
CA THR A 183 8.33 -4.32 -8.89
C THR A 183 9.76 -3.85 -8.66
N ILE A 184 9.93 -2.53 -8.60
CA ILE A 184 11.18 -1.85 -8.34
C ILE A 184 10.97 -0.95 -7.12
N ILE A 185 11.83 -1.08 -6.11
CA ILE A 185 11.78 -0.29 -4.88
C ILE A 185 12.63 0.97 -5.04
N ASP A 186 13.86 0.80 -5.50
CA ASP A 186 14.79 1.89 -5.77
C ASP A 186 15.13 1.92 -7.26
N ASN A 187 14.70 2.99 -7.94
CA ASN A 187 14.96 3.18 -9.36
C ASN A 187 16.34 3.81 -9.64
N GLN A 188 17.16 4.00 -8.60
CA GLN A 188 18.52 4.57 -8.68
C GLN A 188 18.55 5.93 -9.42
N ASN A 189 17.44 6.68 -9.39
CA ASN A 189 17.25 7.96 -10.11
C ASN A 189 17.44 7.85 -11.63
N LEU A 190 17.27 6.68 -12.20
CA LEU A 190 17.36 6.49 -13.66
C LEU A 190 16.19 7.17 -14.36
N PRO A 191 16.44 7.82 -15.52
CA PRO A 191 15.38 8.24 -16.45
C PRO A 191 14.53 7.04 -16.88
N ASN A 192 13.24 7.25 -17.11
CA ASN A 192 12.30 6.16 -17.43
C ASN A 192 12.75 5.26 -18.58
N ASP A 193 13.27 5.82 -19.65
CA ASP A 193 13.72 5.03 -20.82
C ASP A 193 14.92 4.13 -20.49
N LEU A 194 15.82 4.59 -19.63
CA LEU A 194 16.95 3.79 -19.17
C LEU A 194 16.49 2.74 -18.15
N LEU A 195 15.57 3.11 -17.27
CA LEU A 195 14.98 2.18 -16.31
C LEU A 195 14.33 0.99 -17.02
N ILE A 196 13.52 1.24 -18.06
CA ILE A 196 12.86 0.17 -18.83
C ILE A 196 13.90 -0.75 -19.47
N LYS A 197 14.92 -0.20 -20.15
CA LYS A 197 15.98 -0.97 -20.80
C LYS A 197 16.77 -1.85 -19.82
N GLU A 198 17.12 -1.29 -18.65
CA GLU A 198 17.82 -2.05 -17.62
C GLU A 198 16.95 -3.17 -17.04
N VAL A 199 15.66 -2.93 -16.84
CA VAL A 199 14.72 -3.95 -16.39
C VAL A 199 14.57 -5.07 -17.44
N GLU A 200 14.48 -4.73 -18.73
CA GLU A 200 14.46 -5.72 -19.82
C GLU A 200 15.74 -6.56 -19.83
N ARG A 201 16.89 -5.92 -19.65
CA ARG A 201 18.18 -6.62 -19.54
C ARG A 201 18.19 -7.57 -18.33
N GLU A 202 17.77 -7.13 -17.15
CA GLU A 202 17.71 -7.96 -15.94
C GLU A 202 16.70 -9.11 -16.06
N LEU A 203 15.54 -8.88 -16.68
CA LEU A 203 14.55 -9.92 -16.96
C LEU A 203 15.14 -11.03 -17.84
N LYS A 204 15.90 -10.66 -18.88
CA LYS A 204 16.57 -11.61 -19.76
C LYS A 204 17.69 -12.35 -19.03
N GLU A 205 18.58 -11.61 -18.35
CA GLU A 205 19.78 -12.15 -17.72
C GLU A 205 19.49 -13.07 -16.53
N TYR A 206 18.55 -12.65 -15.67
CA TYR A 206 18.34 -13.34 -14.37
C TYR A 206 17.09 -14.21 -14.32
N PHE A 207 16.09 -13.89 -15.12
CA PHE A 207 14.85 -14.67 -15.16
C PHE A 207 14.68 -15.48 -16.45
N GLY A 208 15.52 -15.25 -17.47
CA GLY A 208 15.43 -15.98 -18.74
C GLY A 208 14.19 -15.59 -19.56
N VAL A 209 13.66 -14.39 -19.37
CA VAL A 209 12.59 -13.86 -20.23
C VAL A 209 13.16 -13.61 -21.62
N ASP A 210 12.48 -14.09 -22.65
CA ASP A 210 12.95 -13.98 -24.03
C ASP A 210 12.74 -12.57 -24.65
N ASP A 211 13.26 -12.39 -25.87
CA ASP A 211 13.19 -11.12 -26.61
C ASP A 211 11.76 -10.78 -27.09
N SER A 212 10.76 -11.64 -26.87
CA SER A 212 9.36 -11.35 -27.17
C SER A 212 8.69 -10.46 -26.09
N CYS A 213 9.39 -10.22 -24.98
CA CYS A 213 8.95 -9.34 -23.90
C CYS A 213 8.74 -7.90 -24.41
N LYS A 214 7.53 -7.39 -24.25
CA LYS A 214 7.17 -6.03 -24.68
C LYS A 214 6.72 -5.20 -23.51
N PHE A 215 7.35 -4.06 -23.31
CA PHE A 215 6.92 -3.08 -22.35
C PHE A 215 5.51 -2.57 -22.67
N ILE A 216 4.62 -2.54 -21.67
CA ILE A 216 3.25 -2.03 -21.79
C ILE A 216 3.12 -0.68 -21.09
N LYS A 217 3.46 -0.63 -19.80
CA LYS A 217 3.22 0.55 -18.97
C LYS A 217 4.05 0.54 -17.70
N GLN A 218 4.38 1.75 -17.23
CA GLN A 218 4.97 2.01 -15.93
C GLN A 218 4.02 2.82 -15.06
N TYR A 219 3.95 2.46 -13.80
CA TYR A 219 3.35 3.27 -12.74
C TYR A 219 4.43 3.67 -11.74
N ASN A 220 4.65 4.96 -11.61
CA ASN A 220 5.44 5.52 -10.52
C ASN A 220 4.49 5.88 -9.39
N ILE A 221 4.68 5.29 -8.21
CA ILE A 221 3.82 5.45 -7.04
C ILE A 221 4.63 6.12 -5.94
N PRO A 222 4.66 7.46 -5.88
CA PRO A 222 5.51 8.19 -4.92
C PRO A 222 5.01 8.09 -3.48
N MET A 223 3.73 7.86 -3.27
CA MET A 223 3.10 7.68 -1.96
C MET A 223 2.50 6.28 -1.86
N ALA A 224 3.36 5.26 -1.97
CA ALA A 224 2.92 3.88 -2.03
C ALA A 224 2.66 3.27 -0.64
N LEU A 225 3.50 3.61 0.35
CA LEU A 225 3.36 3.10 1.71
C LEU A 225 3.80 4.18 2.71
N PRO A 226 2.97 4.52 3.72
CA PRO A 226 3.36 5.47 4.75
C PRO A 226 4.46 4.88 5.64
N GLN A 227 5.41 5.74 6.03
CA GLN A 227 6.45 5.38 6.98
C GLN A 227 6.02 5.74 8.39
N PHE A 228 5.97 4.75 9.28
CA PHE A 228 5.58 4.92 10.68
C PHE A 228 6.79 4.95 11.61
N ASN A 229 6.69 5.78 12.64
CA ASN A 229 7.60 5.73 13.79
C ASN A 229 7.02 4.86 14.94
N ASN A 230 5.71 4.64 14.95
CA ASN A 230 5.00 3.80 15.91
C ASN A 230 3.81 3.15 15.22
N LEU A 231 3.81 1.83 15.14
CA LEU A 231 2.74 1.05 14.53
C LEU A 231 1.61 0.83 15.53
N LYS A 232 0.38 1.12 15.10
CA LYS A 232 -0.84 0.80 15.83
C LYS A 232 -1.63 -0.27 15.09
N TYR A 233 -2.28 -1.14 15.84
CA TYR A 233 -3.21 -2.13 15.29
C TYR A 233 -4.66 -1.73 15.46
N GLU A 234 -4.96 -1.00 16.54
CA GLU A 234 -6.28 -0.51 16.91
C GLU A 234 -6.20 0.96 17.29
N MET A 235 -7.32 1.63 17.22
CA MET A 235 -7.51 2.99 17.70
C MET A 235 -8.93 3.18 18.24
N PHE A 236 -9.09 4.10 19.18
CA PHE A 236 -10.39 4.51 19.68
C PHE A 236 -11.04 5.54 18.75
N PRO A 237 -12.39 5.61 18.69
CA PRO A 237 -13.09 6.66 17.92
C PRO A 237 -12.62 8.08 18.24
N SER A 238 -12.36 8.38 19.50
CA SER A 238 -11.86 9.67 19.96
C SER A 238 -10.49 10.06 19.40
N GLU A 239 -9.63 9.08 19.05
CA GLU A 239 -8.31 9.33 18.47
C GLU A 239 -8.37 9.82 17.01
N THR A 240 -9.52 9.66 16.34
CA THR A 240 -9.72 10.14 14.96
C THR A 240 -10.04 11.64 14.91
N SER A 241 -10.47 12.24 16.03
CA SER A 241 -10.87 13.64 16.11
C SER A 241 -9.66 14.56 16.00
N LEU A 242 -9.59 15.36 14.96
CA LEU A 242 -8.58 16.41 14.81
C LEU A 242 -9.06 17.71 15.44
N THR A 243 -10.32 18.09 15.20
CA THR A 243 -10.99 19.26 15.75
C THR A 243 -12.41 18.91 16.22
N SER A 244 -13.22 19.92 16.51
CA SER A 244 -14.62 19.68 16.91
C SER A 244 -15.47 19.08 15.78
N SER A 245 -15.12 19.30 14.51
CA SER A 245 -15.90 18.87 13.34
C SER A 245 -15.10 18.11 12.28
N ILE A 246 -13.76 17.98 12.44
CA ILE A 246 -12.89 17.30 11.49
C ILE A 246 -12.30 16.03 12.11
N PHE A 247 -12.44 14.92 11.40
CA PHE A 247 -11.94 13.59 11.78
C PHE A 247 -11.00 13.07 10.71
N LEU A 248 -10.00 12.29 11.11
CA LEU A 248 -9.03 11.68 10.20
C LEU A 248 -9.30 10.18 10.05
N ALA A 249 -9.18 9.68 8.83
CA ALA A 249 -9.21 8.27 8.49
C ALA A 249 -8.11 7.97 7.46
N GLY A 250 -7.89 6.70 7.20
CA GLY A 250 -6.89 6.24 6.25
C GLY A 250 -5.87 5.31 6.91
N ASP A 251 -5.10 4.62 6.09
CA ASP A 251 -4.05 3.71 6.51
C ASP A 251 -2.94 4.40 7.29
N THR A 252 -2.72 5.69 7.04
CA THR A 252 -1.78 6.55 7.78
C THR A 252 -2.07 6.67 9.27
N GLN A 253 -3.29 6.34 9.69
CA GLN A 253 -3.70 6.44 11.09
C GLN A 253 -3.27 5.21 11.93
N LEU A 254 -2.92 4.08 11.30
CA LEU A 254 -2.61 2.83 11.99
C LEU A 254 -1.31 2.17 11.51
N ASN A 255 -1.31 1.43 10.38
CA ASN A 255 -0.16 0.60 9.97
C ASN A 255 0.04 0.44 8.46
N GLY A 256 -0.55 1.28 7.63
CA GLY A 256 -0.31 1.26 6.18
C GLY A 256 -0.91 0.07 5.43
N SER A 257 -1.98 -0.53 5.90
CA SER A 257 -2.66 -1.64 5.24
C SER A 257 -4.08 -1.29 4.83
N LEU A 258 -4.65 -2.06 3.89
CA LEU A 258 -6.07 -1.95 3.54
C LEU A 258 -6.99 -2.15 4.75
N ASN A 259 -6.66 -3.11 5.62
CA ASN A 259 -7.37 -3.31 6.89
C ASN A 259 -7.32 -2.07 7.78
N ALA A 260 -6.15 -1.46 7.91
CA ALA A 260 -5.98 -0.23 8.68
C ALA A 260 -6.83 0.92 8.12
N ALA A 261 -6.88 1.07 6.80
CA ALA A 261 -7.74 2.06 6.15
C ALA A 261 -9.22 1.83 6.50
N MET A 262 -9.70 0.58 6.44
CA MET A 262 -11.09 0.24 6.76
C MET A 262 -11.41 0.45 8.25
N ILE A 263 -10.56 -0.02 9.16
CA ILE A 263 -10.72 0.15 10.60
C ILE A 263 -10.74 1.65 10.96
N SER A 264 -9.79 2.43 10.45
CA SER A 264 -9.74 3.87 10.74
C SER A 264 -10.98 4.62 10.23
N GLY A 265 -11.51 4.22 9.07
CA GLY A 265 -12.76 4.77 8.53
C GLY A 265 -13.97 4.47 9.42
N GLU A 266 -14.08 3.24 9.92
CA GLU A 266 -15.10 2.84 10.89
C GLU A 266 -14.97 3.66 12.19
N ARG A 267 -13.76 3.76 12.73
CA ARG A 267 -13.51 4.53 13.96
C ARG A 267 -13.82 6.01 13.80
N ALA A 268 -13.50 6.62 12.64
CA ALA A 268 -13.84 8.00 12.36
C ALA A 268 -15.36 8.21 12.29
N ALA A 269 -16.10 7.29 11.67
CA ALA A 269 -17.56 7.33 11.64
C ALA A 269 -18.16 7.20 13.05
N LEU A 270 -17.66 6.27 13.89
CA LEU A 270 -18.05 6.14 15.27
C LEU A 270 -17.73 7.40 16.08
N GLY A 271 -16.57 8.04 15.86
CA GLY A 271 -16.21 9.31 16.49
C GLY A 271 -17.19 10.43 16.18
N VAL A 272 -17.70 10.51 14.94
CA VAL A 272 -18.77 11.44 14.56
C VAL A 272 -20.07 11.11 15.30
N ILE A 273 -20.44 9.83 15.38
CA ILE A 273 -21.66 9.37 16.09
C ILE A 273 -21.59 9.71 17.58
N GLU A 274 -20.46 9.44 18.24
CA GLU A 274 -20.25 9.78 19.65
C GLU A 274 -20.34 11.31 19.89
N LYS A 275 -19.87 12.11 18.92
CA LYS A 275 -19.96 13.57 18.99
C LYS A 275 -21.40 14.08 18.86
N LEU A 276 -22.23 13.40 18.05
CA LEU A 276 -23.64 13.77 17.84
C LEU A 276 -24.55 13.36 19.00
N PHE A 277 -24.34 12.17 19.55
CA PHE A 277 -25.29 11.54 20.48
C PHE A 277 -24.75 11.33 21.90
N GLY A 278 -23.47 11.67 22.13
CA GLY A 278 -22.76 11.34 23.36
C GLY A 278 -22.26 9.89 23.37
N ASN A 279 -21.33 9.57 24.27
CA ASN A 279 -20.89 8.20 24.50
C ASN A 279 -22.06 7.42 25.13
N ASN A 280 -22.77 6.63 24.35
CA ASN A 280 -23.62 5.58 24.88
C ASN A 280 -22.70 4.44 25.32
N ASN A 281 -22.23 4.47 26.58
CA ASN A 281 -21.66 3.33 27.28
C ASN A 281 -22.76 2.35 27.66
#